data_a1bc0bf87ca174b05ad42a21896b5890
#
_entry.id   a1bc0bf87ca174b05ad42a21896b5890
#
_cell.length_a   1.000
_cell.length_b   1.000
_cell.length_c   1.000
_cell.angle_alpha   90.00
_cell.angle_beta   90.00
_cell.angle_gamma   90.00
#
_symmetry.space_group_name_H-M   'P 1'
#
loop_
_entity.id
_entity.type
_entity.pdbx_description
1 polymer ?
#
loop_
_entity_poly.entity_id
_entity_poly.type
_entity_poly.pdbx_seq_one_letter_code
_entity_poly.pdbx_strand_id
1 'polypeptide(L)'
;MVAYNIDYRELGKRIRAERRRQDLTQEKLAEMADISDSFMGHIERGGRTLSIETLAKLANALSLSIEYIVCGEFNYQPNMLPEEIHESLNQMSNSQRKIFLAMMKTLASNASEWTV
;
A
#
# COMPACT_ATOMS: atom_id res chain seq x y z
N MET A 1 17.42 8.68 19.45
CA MET A 1 16.26 9.11 18.67
C MET A 1 16.60 9.06 17.18
N VAL A 2 15.83 8.34 16.42
CA VAL A 2 16.02 8.28 14.97
C VAL A 2 15.25 9.43 14.34
N ALA A 3 15.96 10.26 13.58
CA ALA A 3 15.33 11.32 12.81
C ALA A 3 14.81 10.74 11.49
N TYR A 4 13.53 10.90 11.23
CA TYR A 4 12.94 10.47 9.97
C TYR A 4 12.90 11.65 9.02
N ASN A 5 13.61 11.54 7.91
CA ASN A 5 13.53 12.51 6.83
C ASN A 5 12.70 11.89 5.71
N ILE A 6 11.57 12.51 5.43
CA ILE A 6 10.71 12.07 4.34
C ILE A 6 11.27 12.63 3.05
N ASP A 7 11.60 11.76 2.11
CA ASP A 7 12.01 12.17 0.77
C ASP A 7 10.77 12.29 -0.10
N TYR A 8 10.29 13.51 -0.26
CA TYR A 8 9.06 13.79 -1.01
C TYR A 8 9.20 13.49 -2.50
N ARG A 9 10.41 13.50 -3.04
CA ARG A 9 10.64 13.08 -4.44
C ARG A 9 10.40 11.61 -4.61
N GLU A 10 10.97 10.80 -3.73
CA GLU A 10 10.78 9.35 -3.77
C GLU A 10 9.33 8.98 -3.47
N LEU A 11 8.70 9.69 -2.54
CA LEU A 11 7.28 9.52 -2.24
C LEU A 11 6.43 9.79 -3.48
N GLY A 12 6.68 10.90 -4.16
CA GLY A 12 5.96 11.26 -5.39
C GLY A 12 6.16 10.24 -6.50
N LYS A 13 7.36 9.69 -6.63
CA LYS A 13 7.65 8.63 -7.61
C LYS A 13 6.87 7.36 -7.31
N ARG A 14 6.77 6.99 -6.03
CA ARG A 14 6.00 5.81 -5.64
C ARG A 14 4.51 5.97 -5.94
N ILE A 15 3.96 7.15 -5.66
CA ILE A 15 2.57 7.46 -5.98
C ILE A 15 2.34 7.37 -7.49
N ARG A 16 3.21 7.98 -8.28
CA ARG A 16 3.11 7.96 -9.73
C ARG A 16 3.21 6.54 -10.29
N ALA A 17 4.17 5.77 -9.81
CA ALA A 17 4.37 4.39 -10.25
C ALA A 17 3.13 3.54 -9.96
N GLU A 18 2.58 3.65 -8.75
CA GLU A 18 1.39 2.90 -8.37
C GLU A 18 0.16 3.35 -9.14
N ARG A 19 0.02 4.65 -9.37
CA ARG A 19 -1.06 5.19 -10.20
C ARG A 19 -1.04 4.58 -11.60
N ARG A 20 0.15 4.56 -12.21
CA ARG A 20 0.33 3.99 -13.55
C ARG A 20 0.09 2.50 -13.58
N ARG A 21 0.54 1.80 -12.55
CA ARG A 21 0.30 0.35 -12.43
C ARG A 21 -1.19 0.03 -12.42
N GLN A 22 -2.00 0.92 -11.84
CA GLN A 22 -3.46 0.76 -11.78
C GLN A 22 -4.18 1.41 -12.96
N ASP A 23 -3.45 1.87 -13.96
CA ASP A 23 -4.00 2.51 -15.17
C ASP A 23 -4.86 3.76 -14.85
N LEU A 24 -4.45 4.50 -13.85
CA LEU A 24 -5.14 5.74 -13.46
C LEU A 24 -4.42 6.96 -14.04
N THR A 25 -5.20 7.93 -14.51
CA THR A 25 -4.67 9.24 -14.86
C THR A 25 -4.46 10.07 -13.58
N GLN A 26 -3.66 11.13 -13.66
CA GLN A 26 -3.53 12.07 -12.54
C GLN A 26 -4.88 12.65 -12.15
N GLU A 27 -5.69 13.02 -13.14
CA GLU A 27 -7.03 13.56 -12.94
C GLU A 27 -7.92 12.57 -12.19
N LYS A 28 -7.88 11.30 -12.59
CA LYS A 28 -8.71 10.27 -11.96
C LYS A 28 -8.27 10.02 -10.51
N LEU A 29 -6.98 9.92 -10.28
CA LEU A 29 -6.48 9.74 -8.91
C LEU A 29 -6.80 10.96 -8.04
N ALA A 30 -6.65 12.16 -8.56
CA ALA A 30 -7.01 13.39 -7.85
C ALA A 30 -8.49 13.38 -7.45
N GLU A 31 -9.36 12.98 -8.37
CA GLU A 31 -10.79 12.83 -8.08
C GLU A 31 -11.03 11.83 -6.96
N MET A 32 -10.41 10.65 -7.04
CA MET A 32 -10.56 9.60 -6.04
C MET A 32 -10.06 10.03 -4.67
N ALA A 33 -9.00 10.82 -4.62
CA ALA A 33 -8.39 11.30 -3.38
C ALA A 33 -8.96 12.64 -2.91
N ASP A 34 -9.92 13.21 -3.65
CA ASP A 34 -10.54 14.50 -3.33
C ASP A 34 -9.50 15.62 -3.18
N ILE A 35 -8.62 15.73 -4.17
CA ILE A 35 -7.64 16.82 -4.27
C ILE A 35 -7.65 17.35 -5.70
N SER A 36 -7.06 18.54 -5.91
CA SER A 36 -6.99 19.13 -7.24
C SER A 36 -5.96 18.44 -8.14
N ASP A 37 -6.19 18.50 -9.46
CA ASP A 37 -5.23 17.98 -10.44
C ASP A 37 -3.87 18.65 -10.31
N SER A 38 -3.87 19.96 -10.10
CA SER A 38 -2.66 20.74 -9.91
C SER A 38 -1.86 20.28 -8.70
N PHE A 39 -2.56 20.02 -7.58
CA PHE A 39 -1.93 19.52 -6.37
C PHE A 39 -1.36 18.10 -6.59
N MET A 40 -2.11 17.25 -7.29
CA MET A 40 -1.63 15.90 -7.64
C MET A 40 -0.32 15.98 -8.44
N GLY A 41 -0.25 16.84 -9.43
CA GLY A 41 0.97 17.04 -10.21
C GLY A 41 2.15 17.46 -9.35
N HIS A 42 1.92 18.38 -8.42
CA HIS A 42 2.96 18.83 -7.49
C HIS A 42 3.44 17.69 -6.59
N ILE A 43 2.51 16.86 -6.10
CA ILE A 43 2.85 15.71 -5.26
C ILE A 43 3.76 14.75 -6.02
N GLU A 44 3.40 14.40 -7.25
CA GLU A 44 4.17 13.43 -8.05
C GLU A 44 5.56 13.96 -8.40
N ARG A 45 5.74 15.27 -8.50
CA ARG A 45 7.04 15.88 -8.73
C ARG A 45 7.85 16.10 -7.46
N GLY A 46 7.26 15.83 -6.29
CA GLY A 46 7.94 16.01 -5.01
C GLY A 46 8.06 17.46 -4.58
N GLY A 47 7.20 18.33 -5.12
CA GLY A 47 7.29 19.77 -4.90
C GLY A 47 6.56 20.28 -3.67
N ARG A 48 5.92 19.40 -2.90
CA ARG A 48 5.11 19.80 -1.75
C ARG A 48 5.25 18.83 -0.59
N THR A 49 5.22 19.37 0.63
CA THR A 49 5.02 18.58 1.83
C THR A 49 3.55 18.19 1.91
N LEU A 50 3.27 17.03 2.49
CA LEU A 50 1.91 16.49 2.57
C LEU A 50 1.47 16.40 4.02
N SER A 51 0.19 16.72 4.25
CA SER A 51 -0.43 16.45 5.54
C SER A 51 -0.73 14.96 5.65
N ILE A 52 -0.90 14.49 6.89
CA ILE A 52 -1.31 13.11 7.14
C ILE A 52 -2.66 12.84 6.49
N GLU A 53 -3.57 13.82 6.51
CA GLU A 53 -4.88 13.70 5.88
C GLU A 53 -4.74 13.44 4.37
N THR A 54 -3.89 14.19 3.68
CA THR A 54 -3.66 13.97 2.25
C THR A 54 -3.04 12.60 1.99
N LEU A 55 -2.07 12.20 2.81
CA LEU A 55 -1.47 10.86 2.70
C LEU A 55 -2.51 9.77 2.87
N ALA A 56 -3.42 9.92 3.84
CA ALA A 56 -4.49 8.95 4.06
C ALA A 56 -5.43 8.86 2.86
N LYS A 57 -5.79 9.99 2.27
CA LYS A 57 -6.64 10.03 1.07
C LYS A 57 -5.98 9.31 -0.11
N LEU A 58 -4.70 9.55 -0.33
CA LEU A 58 -3.96 8.89 -1.40
C LEU A 58 -3.79 7.40 -1.14
N ALA A 59 -3.49 7.02 0.09
CA ALA A 59 -3.37 5.62 0.48
C ALA A 59 -4.67 4.86 0.24
N ASN A 60 -5.79 5.45 0.65
CA ASN A 60 -7.11 4.85 0.41
C ASN A 60 -7.42 4.73 -1.08
N ALA A 61 -7.15 5.78 -1.84
CA ALA A 61 -7.42 5.78 -3.28
C ALA A 61 -6.61 4.73 -4.03
N LEU A 62 -5.36 4.51 -3.62
CA LEU A 62 -4.45 3.55 -4.25
C LEU A 62 -4.47 2.18 -3.60
N SER A 63 -5.19 1.99 -2.52
CA SER A 63 -5.20 0.76 -1.70
C SER A 63 -3.79 0.37 -1.22
N LEU A 64 -3.03 1.37 -0.81
CA LEU A 64 -1.69 1.20 -0.26
C LEU A 64 -1.67 1.60 1.21
N SER A 65 -0.67 1.11 1.94
CA SER A 65 -0.43 1.60 3.29
C SER A 65 0.30 2.94 3.24
N ILE A 66 0.05 3.77 4.23
CA ILE A 66 0.77 5.06 4.38
C ILE A 66 2.27 4.77 4.54
N GLU A 67 2.62 3.74 5.28
CA GLU A 67 4.01 3.34 5.49
C GLU A 67 4.72 3.05 4.17
N TYR A 68 4.07 2.30 3.27
CA TYR A 68 4.65 2.02 1.96
C TYR A 68 4.89 3.30 1.16
N ILE A 69 3.91 4.21 1.15
CA ILE A 69 4.03 5.47 0.42
C ILE A 69 5.20 6.30 0.95
N VAL A 70 5.35 6.36 2.27
CA VAL A 70 6.36 7.20 2.92
C VAL A 70 7.75 6.57 2.90
N CYS A 71 7.84 5.28 3.21
CA CYS A 71 9.12 4.59 3.41
C CYS A 71 9.56 3.73 2.24
N GLY A 72 8.63 3.36 1.36
CA GLY A 72 8.94 2.49 0.23
C GLY A 72 9.15 1.03 0.61
N GLU A 73 8.91 0.67 1.86
CA GLU A 73 9.07 -0.69 2.35
C GLU A 73 7.71 -1.26 2.74
N PHE A 74 7.49 -2.49 2.37
CA PHE A 74 6.31 -3.22 2.77
C PHE A 74 6.63 -4.03 4.02
N ASN A 75 6.17 -3.54 5.18
CA ASN A 75 6.23 -4.29 6.43
C ASN A 75 4.93 -5.04 6.61
N TYR A 76 4.99 -6.35 6.45
CA TYR A 76 3.83 -7.18 6.64
C TYR A 76 3.37 -7.14 8.10
N GLN A 77 2.12 -6.76 8.31
CA GLN A 77 1.47 -6.84 9.61
C GLN A 77 0.19 -7.67 9.44
N PRO A 78 -0.02 -8.67 10.29
CA PRO A 78 -1.20 -9.54 10.14
C PRO A 78 -2.54 -8.81 10.09
N ASN A 79 -2.65 -7.65 10.74
CA ASN A 79 -3.86 -6.85 10.76
C ASN A 79 -4.05 -6.01 9.49
N MET A 80 -3.11 -6.08 8.55
CA MET A 80 -3.19 -5.35 7.27
C MET A 80 -3.56 -6.27 6.10
N LEU A 81 -4.00 -7.48 6.39
CA LEU A 81 -4.47 -8.39 5.34
C LEU A 81 -5.69 -7.80 4.64
N PRO A 82 -5.80 -8.00 3.31
CA PRO A 82 -7.01 -7.57 2.59
C PRO A 82 -8.27 -8.13 3.23
N GLU A 83 -9.34 -7.35 3.19
CA GLU A 83 -10.62 -7.72 3.79
C GLU A 83 -11.12 -9.07 3.30
N GLU A 84 -10.92 -9.36 2.01
CA GLU A 84 -11.31 -10.64 1.41
C GLU A 84 -10.67 -11.83 2.12
N ILE A 85 -9.39 -11.69 2.51
CA ILE A 85 -8.67 -12.76 3.21
C ILE A 85 -9.19 -12.88 4.64
N HIS A 86 -9.45 -11.75 5.30
CA HIS A 86 -10.04 -11.77 6.64
C HIS A 86 -11.40 -12.46 6.64
N GLU A 87 -12.25 -12.15 5.68
CA GLU A 87 -13.56 -12.77 5.55
C GLU A 87 -13.44 -14.27 5.32
N SER A 88 -12.54 -14.68 4.43
CA SER A 88 -12.30 -16.10 4.15
C SER A 88 -11.84 -16.84 5.40
N LEU A 89 -10.93 -16.25 6.18
CA LEU A 89 -10.45 -16.84 7.42
C LEU A 89 -11.57 -16.94 8.47
N ASN A 90 -12.42 -15.91 8.54
CA ASN A 90 -13.52 -15.90 9.50
C ASN A 90 -14.59 -16.95 9.20
N GLN A 91 -14.74 -17.33 7.94
CA GLN A 91 -15.69 -18.37 7.53
C GLN A 91 -15.19 -19.79 7.81
N MET A 92 -13.91 -19.94 8.09
CA MET A 92 -13.31 -21.24 8.37
C MET A 92 -13.54 -21.67 9.81
N SER A 93 -13.68 -22.99 10.03
CA SER A 93 -13.64 -23.55 11.37
C SER A 93 -12.22 -23.42 11.94
N ASN A 94 -12.09 -23.63 13.25
CA ASN A 94 -10.77 -23.62 13.89
C ASN A 94 -9.83 -24.67 13.30
N SER A 95 -10.35 -25.86 12.99
CA SER A 95 -9.58 -26.93 12.36
C SER A 95 -9.10 -26.53 10.95
N GLN A 96 -9.99 -25.92 10.19
CA GLN A 96 -9.66 -25.45 8.84
C GLN A 96 -8.60 -24.35 8.86
N ARG A 97 -8.70 -23.40 9.82
CA ARG A 97 -7.70 -22.36 9.97
C ARG A 97 -6.33 -22.92 10.29
N LYS A 98 -6.26 -23.93 11.15
CA LYS A 98 -4.99 -24.58 11.50
C LYS A 98 -4.34 -25.20 10.27
N ILE A 99 -5.13 -25.92 9.46
CA ILE A 99 -4.64 -26.52 8.23
C ILE A 99 -4.17 -25.43 7.26
N PHE A 100 -4.97 -24.39 7.07
CA PHE A 100 -4.64 -23.28 6.20
C PHE A 100 -3.32 -22.63 6.62
N LEU A 101 -3.17 -22.33 7.91
CA LEU A 101 -1.94 -21.69 8.43
C LEU A 101 -0.72 -22.59 8.27
N ALA A 102 -0.89 -23.90 8.48
CA ALA A 102 0.19 -24.86 8.28
C ALA A 102 0.63 -24.88 6.81
N MET A 103 -0.33 -24.87 5.86
CA MET A 103 -0.04 -24.81 4.44
C MET A 103 0.68 -23.52 4.07
N MET A 104 0.22 -22.40 4.59
CA MET A 104 0.85 -21.10 4.35
C MET A 104 2.28 -21.06 4.86
N LYS A 105 2.51 -21.62 6.05
CA LYS A 105 3.84 -21.71 6.65
C LYS A 105 4.77 -22.56 5.78
N THR A 106 4.29 -23.68 5.27
CA THR A 106 5.06 -24.56 4.39
C THR A 106 5.41 -23.83 3.10
N LEU A 107 4.45 -23.15 2.49
CA LEU A 107 4.69 -22.37 1.27
C LEU A 107 5.70 -21.27 1.51
N ALA A 108 5.55 -20.54 2.60
CA ALA A 108 6.46 -19.45 2.94
C ALA A 108 7.91 -19.94 3.17
N SER A 109 8.05 -21.13 3.76
CA SER A 109 9.38 -21.73 3.98
C SER A 109 10.11 -22.04 2.68
N ASN A 110 9.39 -22.22 1.59
CA ASN A 110 9.95 -22.51 0.27
C ASN A 110 9.91 -21.31 -0.67
N ALA A 111 9.64 -20.12 -0.14
CA ALA A 111 9.48 -18.92 -0.95
C ALA A 111 10.74 -18.59 -1.77
N SER A 112 11.91 -18.92 -1.27
CA SER A 112 13.17 -18.69 -2.00
C SER A 112 13.27 -19.49 -3.30
N GLU A 113 12.48 -20.56 -3.44
CA GLU A 113 12.44 -21.39 -4.64
C GLU A 113 11.42 -20.88 -5.67
N TRP A 114 10.60 -19.91 -5.28
CA TRP A 114 9.62 -19.36 -6.19
C TRP A 114 10.30 -18.48 -7.22
N THR A 115 10.08 -18.77 -8.49
CA THR A 115 10.58 -17.94 -9.59
C THR A 115 9.43 -17.06 -10.08
N VAL A 116 9.73 -15.77 -10.23
CA VAL A 116 8.75 -14.79 -10.69
C VAL A 116 9.12 -14.33 -12.09
#